data_f0bbfbae8031ea7b3104e5ca43cb24d7
#
_entry.id   f0bbfbae8031ea7b3104e5ca43cb24d7
#
_cell.length_a   1.000
_cell.length_b   1.000
_cell.length_c   1.000
_cell.angle_alpha   90.00
_cell.angle_beta   90.00
_cell.angle_gamma   90.00
#
_symmetry.space_group_name_H-M   'P 1'
#
loop_
_entity.id
_entity.type
_entity.pdbx_description
1 polymer ?
#
loop_
_entity_poly.entity_id
_entity_poly.type
_entity_poly.pdbx_seq_one_letter_code
_entity_poly.pdbx_strand_id
1 'polypeptide(L)'
;MKEKYKVTGQLFLLSNLPICCFILKDISLVYARLLFVLFLFFTLYFSYKISIKHNVINRIHKLEWNKVLYCLAFVALMRLTVHLYLSSFGDTQNDALLQILKDIMGVELFNFYAIFVGPVLEELTFHGAIMNYCYNMSRKGFIISNILFGFMHCMNEPSIGIFIRSILLYSLLGCIISYIYYRTKRIEYSVLIHMLANFLAAIDF
;
A
#
# COMPACT_ATOMS: atom_id res chain seq x y z
N MET A 1 -19.95 -15.57 0.03
CA MET A 1 -19.75 -14.27 0.68
C MET A 1 -18.80 -14.36 1.89
N LYS A 2 -19.10 -15.21 2.90
CA LYS A 2 -18.27 -15.37 4.11
C LYS A 2 -16.78 -15.70 3.82
N GLU A 3 -16.52 -16.56 2.83
CA GLU A 3 -15.14 -16.91 2.46
C GLU A 3 -14.35 -15.72 1.89
N LYS A 4 -14.99 -14.90 1.06
CA LYS A 4 -14.35 -13.69 0.50
C LYS A 4 -13.88 -12.73 1.59
N TYR A 5 -14.72 -12.48 2.59
CA TYR A 5 -14.32 -11.64 3.73
C TYR A 5 -13.24 -12.27 4.60
N LYS A 6 -13.26 -13.61 4.78
CA LYS A 6 -12.20 -14.33 5.49
C LYS A 6 -10.84 -14.17 4.79
N VAL A 7 -10.80 -14.39 3.48
CA VAL A 7 -9.57 -14.24 2.68
C VAL A 7 -9.06 -12.79 2.72
N THR A 8 -9.96 -11.81 2.57
CA THR A 8 -9.59 -10.40 2.66
C THR A 8 -9.04 -10.05 4.03
N GLY A 9 -9.68 -10.53 5.11
CA GLY A 9 -9.19 -10.34 6.49
C GLY A 9 -7.83 -10.98 6.72
N GLN A 10 -7.56 -12.16 6.16
CA GLN A 10 -6.24 -12.80 6.23
C GLN A 10 -5.15 -11.97 5.54
N LEU A 11 -5.42 -11.45 4.34
CA LEU A 11 -4.47 -10.60 3.61
C LEU A 11 -4.23 -9.28 4.35
N PHE A 12 -5.27 -8.68 4.92
CA PHE A 12 -5.17 -7.48 5.73
C PHE A 12 -4.31 -7.71 7.00
N LEU A 13 -4.52 -8.80 7.72
CA LEU A 13 -3.71 -9.16 8.88
C LEU A 13 -2.25 -9.41 8.49
N LEU A 14 -2.01 -10.13 7.40
CA LEU A 14 -0.67 -10.37 6.89
C LEU A 14 0.04 -9.08 6.49
N SER A 15 -0.64 -8.12 5.86
CA SER A 15 -0.02 -6.85 5.45
C SER A 15 0.45 -6.00 6.63
N ASN A 16 -0.20 -6.13 7.79
CA ASN A 16 0.14 -5.38 8.99
C ASN A 16 1.07 -6.15 9.96
N LEU A 17 1.26 -7.45 9.77
CA LEU A 17 2.04 -8.29 10.68
C LEU A 17 3.50 -7.85 10.85
N PRO A 18 4.24 -7.43 9.79
CA PRO A 18 5.62 -7.01 9.97
C PRO A 18 5.78 -5.84 10.94
N ILE A 19 4.87 -4.88 10.90
CA ILE A 19 4.92 -3.68 11.77
C ILE A 19 4.68 -4.03 13.23
N CYS A 20 3.92 -5.09 13.53
CA CYS A 20 3.67 -5.52 14.91
C CYS A 20 4.96 -5.92 15.68
N CYS A 21 6.06 -6.24 14.97
CA CYS A 21 7.33 -6.57 15.61
C CYS A 21 7.92 -5.41 16.40
N PHE A 22 7.54 -4.17 16.09
CA PHE A 22 8.03 -2.99 16.78
C PHE A 22 7.49 -2.79 18.19
N ILE A 23 6.50 -3.58 18.61
CA ILE A 23 6.10 -3.69 20.02
C ILE A 23 7.30 -4.14 20.87
N LEU A 24 8.24 -4.88 20.28
CA LEU A 24 9.44 -5.38 20.96
C LEU A 24 10.63 -4.40 20.95
N LYS A 25 10.49 -3.21 20.37
CA LYS A 25 11.59 -2.23 20.25
C LYS A 25 12.22 -1.85 21.60
N ASP A 26 11.39 -1.76 22.63
CA ASP A 26 11.82 -1.36 23.97
C ASP A 26 12.56 -2.49 24.73
N ILE A 27 12.46 -3.74 24.25
CA ILE A 27 13.19 -4.89 24.80
C ILE A 27 14.52 -5.04 24.07
N SER A 28 14.51 -5.07 22.75
CA SER A 28 15.73 -5.13 21.93
C SER A 28 15.43 -4.75 20.47
N LEU A 29 16.08 -3.69 20.02
CA LEU A 29 15.96 -3.23 18.63
C LEU A 29 16.50 -4.27 17.62
N VAL A 30 17.55 -5.01 17.98
CA VAL A 30 18.12 -6.07 17.14
C VAL A 30 17.11 -7.20 16.92
N TYR A 31 16.49 -7.69 18.00
CA TYR A 31 15.47 -8.73 17.88
C TYR A 31 14.22 -8.25 17.14
N ALA A 32 13.79 -7.01 17.35
CA ALA A 32 12.68 -6.43 16.61
C ALA A 32 12.94 -6.40 15.09
N ARG A 33 14.15 -5.98 14.67
CA ARG A 33 14.56 -5.96 13.27
C ARG A 33 14.66 -7.37 12.66
N LEU A 34 15.25 -8.33 13.37
CA LEU A 34 15.33 -9.73 12.90
C LEU A 34 13.94 -10.33 12.72
N LEU A 35 13.05 -10.13 13.69
CA LEU A 35 11.67 -10.62 13.60
C LEU A 35 10.91 -9.93 12.46
N PHE A 36 11.14 -8.64 12.25
CA PHE A 36 10.56 -7.91 11.14
C PHE A 36 10.96 -8.55 9.79
N VAL A 37 12.25 -8.81 9.58
CA VAL A 37 12.75 -9.45 8.35
C VAL A 37 12.13 -10.84 8.16
N LEU A 38 12.05 -11.65 9.21
CA LEU A 38 11.39 -12.96 9.14
C LEU A 38 9.91 -12.83 8.75
N PHE A 39 9.20 -11.87 9.34
CA PHE A 39 7.79 -11.66 9.02
C PHE A 39 7.58 -11.07 7.63
N LEU A 40 8.52 -10.31 7.06
CA LEU A 40 8.45 -9.89 5.66
C LEU A 40 8.38 -11.09 4.71
N PHE A 41 9.31 -12.03 4.84
CA PHE A 41 9.31 -13.24 4.00
C PHE A 41 8.06 -14.09 4.23
N PHE A 42 7.66 -14.27 5.48
CA PHE A 42 6.44 -14.99 5.84
C PHE A 42 5.19 -14.36 5.22
N THR A 43 5.01 -13.05 5.36
CA THR A 43 3.84 -12.34 4.86
C THR A 43 3.78 -12.33 3.33
N LEU A 44 4.91 -12.10 2.64
CA LEU A 44 4.97 -12.17 1.19
C LEU A 44 4.60 -13.57 0.67
N TYR A 45 5.20 -14.61 1.27
CA TYR A 45 4.94 -15.99 0.87
C TYR A 45 3.47 -16.38 1.06
N PHE A 46 2.91 -16.13 2.24
CA PHE A 46 1.52 -16.50 2.53
C PHE A 46 0.51 -15.63 1.79
N SER A 47 0.77 -14.33 1.64
CA SER A 47 -0.09 -13.44 0.84
C SER A 47 -0.12 -13.88 -0.62
N TYR A 48 1.02 -14.24 -1.20
CA TYR A 48 1.09 -14.79 -2.54
C TYR A 48 0.31 -16.12 -2.65
N LYS A 49 0.56 -17.09 -1.74
CA LYS A 49 -0.16 -18.39 -1.73
C LYS A 49 -1.68 -18.21 -1.62
N ILE A 50 -2.14 -17.36 -0.70
CA ILE A 50 -3.56 -17.09 -0.52
C ILE A 50 -4.14 -16.46 -1.78
N SER A 51 -3.43 -15.49 -2.38
CA SER A 51 -3.88 -14.77 -3.56
C SER A 51 -4.04 -15.68 -4.78
N ILE A 52 -3.11 -16.60 -5.00
CA ILE A 52 -3.21 -17.58 -6.10
C ILE A 52 -4.28 -18.64 -5.81
N LYS A 53 -4.31 -19.21 -4.61
CA LYS A 53 -5.28 -20.24 -4.22
C LYS A 53 -6.73 -19.78 -4.39
N HIS A 54 -7.01 -18.53 -4.06
CA HIS A 54 -8.38 -18.00 -4.08
C HIS A 54 -8.67 -17.11 -5.31
N ASN A 55 -7.76 -17.06 -6.28
CA ASN A 55 -7.89 -16.19 -7.47
C ASN A 55 -8.16 -14.71 -7.09
N VAL A 56 -7.49 -14.22 -6.03
CA VAL A 56 -7.55 -12.81 -5.63
C VAL A 56 -6.96 -11.94 -6.71
N ILE A 57 -5.92 -12.42 -7.38
CA ILE A 57 -5.29 -11.78 -8.53
C ILE A 57 -5.28 -12.73 -9.73
N ASN A 58 -5.27 -12.17 -10.92
CA ASN A 58 -5.02 -12.92 -12.14
C ASN A 58 -3.55 -13.33 -12.22
N ARG A 59 -3.21 -14.25 -13.17
CA ARG A 59 -1.80 -14.59 -13.41
C ARG A 59 -1.02 -13.33 -13.77
N ILE A 60 0.19 -13.21 -13.20
CA ILE A 60 1.12 -12.14 -13.52
C ILE A 60 1.64 -12.35 -14.95
N HIS A 61 1.59 -11.31 -15.74
CA HIS A 61 2.06 -11.30 -17.12
C HIS A 61 3.27 -10.39 -17.29
N LYS A 62 4.03 -10.58 -18.37
CA LYS A 62 5.13 -9.67 -18.71
C LYS A 62 4.59 -8.25 -18.91
N LEU A 63 5.33 -7.27 -18.40
CA LEU A 63 5.00 -5.86 -18.58
C LEU A 63 5.09 -5.47 -20.08
N GLU A 64 4.15 -4.67 -20.53
CA GLU A 64 4.12 -4.10 -21.88
C GLU A 64 4.65 -2.66 -21.82
N TRP A 65 5.67 -2.35 -22.59
CA TRP A 65 6.37 -1.06 -22.54
C TRP A 65 5.46 0.16 -22.73
N ASN A 66 4.48 0.08 -23.63
CA ASN A 66 3.50 1.14 -23.81
C ASN A 66 2.70 1.42 -22.53
N LYS A 67 2.34 0.37 -21.78
CA LYS A 67 1.63 0.52 -20.48
C LYS A 67 2.56 1.00 -19.38
N VAL A 68 3.84 0.65 -19.40
CA VAL A 68 4.85 1.19 -18.47
C VAL A 68 4.98 2.72 -18.62
N LEU A 69 4.93 3.24 -19.86
CA LEU A 69 4.92 4.71 -20.08
C LEU A 69 3.69 5.38 -19.45
N TYR A 70 2.51 4.74 -19.52
CA TYR A 70 1.34 5.25 -18.78
C TYR A 70 1.57 5.22 -17.27
N CYS A 71 2.26 4.20 -16.72
CA CYS A 71 2.60 4.17 -15.29
C CYS A 71 3.43 5.40 -14.89
N LEU A 72 4.39 5.84 -15.69
CA LEU A 72 5.17 7.05 -15.42
C LEU A 72 4.29 8.31 -15.34
N ALA A 73 3.31 8.43 -16.24
CA ALA A 73 2.35 9.54 -16.19
C ALA A 73 1.51 9.52 -14.90
N PHE A 74 1.07 8.34 -14.44
CA PHE A 74 0.36 8.19 -13.16
C PHE A 74 1.25 8.53 -11.97
N VAL A 75 2.52 8.13 -11.97
CA VAL A 75 3.50 8.49 -10.94
C VAL A 75 3.68 10.01 -10.88
N ALA A 76 3.84 10.67 -12.04
CA ALA A 76 3.93 12.13 -12.10
C ALA A 76 2.68 12.81 -11.54
N LEU A 77 1.48 12.29 -11.85
CA LEU A 77 0.22 12.78 -11.30
C LEU A 77 0.16 12.61 -9.77
N MET A 78 0.61 11.47 -9.24
CA MET A 78 0.70 11.26 -7.79
C MET A 78 1.63 12.27 -7.12
N ARG A 79 2.83 12.47 -7.68
CA ARG A 79 3.80 13.44 -7.15
C ARG A 79 3.24 14.87 -7.14
N LEU A 80 2.58 15.26 -8.23
CA LEU A 80 1.90 16.57 -8.30
C LEU A 80 0.82 16.69 -7.24
N THR A 81 -0.01 15.66 -7.05
CA THR A 81 -1.08 15.63 -6.05
C THR A 81 -0.52 15.80 -4.64
N VAL A 82 0.52 15.04 -4.28
CA VAL A 82 1.20 15.14 -2.99
C VAL A 82 1.82 16.54 -2.81
N HIS A 83 2.54 17.04 -3.80
CA HIS A 83 3.16 18.36 -3.75
C HIS A 83 2.14 19.47 -3.51
N LEU A 84 1.02 19.46 -4.23
CA LEU A 84 -0.06 20.46 -4.05
C LEU A 84 -0.70 20.34 -2.66
N TYR A 85 -0.84 19.14 -2.12
CA TYR A 85 -1.37 18.95 -0.78
C TYR A 85 -0.39 19.47 0.29
N LEU A 86 0.87 19.04 0.26
CA LEU A 86 1.88 19.43 1.24
C LEU A 86 2.13 20.95 1.24
N SER A 87 2.17 21.58 0.06
CA SER A 87 2.33 23.04 -0.06
C SER A 87 1.13 23.82 0.50
N SER A 88 -0.06 23.20 0.54
CA SER A 88 -1.28 23.87 1.02
C SER A 88 -1.60 23.56 2.49
N PHE A 89 -1.26 22.38 2.98
CA PHE A 89 -1.73 21.86 4.28
C PHE A 89 -0.63 21.33 5.19
N GLY A 90 0.62 21.18 4.71
CA GLY A 90 1.73 20.58 5.46
C GLY A 90 1.65 19.04 5.53
N ASP A 91 2.53 18.46 6.38
CA ASP A 91 2.69 17.03 6.53
C ASP A 91 1.46 16.34 7.15
N THR A 92 1.32 15.04 6.90
CA THR A 92 0.28 14.18 7.50
C THR A 92 0.84 13.43 8.70
N GLN A 93 -0.03 12.87 9.54
CA GLN A 93 0.40 11.96 10.62
C GLN A 93 0.97 10.63 10.07
N ASN A 94 0.57 10.25 8.87
CA ASN A 94 1.21 9.11 8.19
C ASN A 94 2.69 9.37 7.93
N ASP A 95 3.07 10.58 7.51
CA ASP A 95 4.47 10.96 7.30
C ASP A 95 5.26 10.90 8.61
N ALA A 96 4.67 11.39 9.71
CA ALA A 96 5.27 11.29 11.04
C ALA A 96 5.44 9.82 11.49
N LEU A 97 4.47 8.95 11.24
CA LEU A 97 4.56 7.52 11.54
C LEU A 97 5.66 6.84 10.71
N LEU A 98 5.75 7.15 9.42
CA LEU A 98 6.80 6.63 8.55
C LEU A 98 8.19 7.06 9.03
N GLN A 99 8.35 8.29 9.52
CA GLN A 99 9.61 8.74 10.11
C GLN A 99 9.97 7.95 11.37
N ILE A 100 9.02 7.70 12.29
CA ILE A 100 9.24 6.86 13.47
C ILE A 100 9.66 5.44 13.06
N LEU A 101 9.01 4.85 12.07
CA LEU A 101 9.37 3.52 11.56
C LEU A 101 10.78 3.52 10.96
N LYS A 102 11.16 4.56 10.22
CA LYS A 102 12.49 4.74 9.64
C LYS A 102 13.58 4.81 10.72
N ASP A 103 13.33 5.53 11.80
CA ASP A 103 14.26 5.65 12.93
C ASP A 103 14.44 4.29 13.65
N ILE A 104 13.38 3.51 13.80
CA ILE A 104 13.41 2.19 14.44
C ILE A 104 14.09 1.15 13.53
N MET A 105 13.72 1.10 12.26
CA MET A 105 14.18 0.07 11.30
C MET A 105 15.59 0.33 10.78
N GLY A 106 16.00 1.60 10.74
CA GLY A 106 17.12 2.07 9.94
C GLY A 106 16.68 2.34 8.49
N VAL A 107 17.37 3.27 7.85
CA VAL A 107 17.00 3.83 6.54
C VAL A 107 16.89 2.74 5.46
N GLU A 108 17.87 1.83 5.40
CA GLU A 108 17.96 0.80 4.36
C GLU A 108 16.80 -0.19 4.44
N LEU A 109 16.54 -0.72 5.63
CA LEU A 109 15.46 -1.70 5.83
C LEU A 109 14.09 -1.06 5.65
N PHE A 110 13.91 0.17 6.14
CA PHE A 110 12.70 0.94 5.94
C PHE A 110 12.43 1.19 4.45
N ASN A 111 13.44 1.70 3.71
CA ASN A 111 13.29 1.98 2.28
C ASN A 111 13.00 0.69 1.49
N PHE A 112 13.68 -0.41 1.82
CA PHE A 112 13.36 -1.70 1.19
C PHE A 112 11.89 -2.10 1.42
N TYR A 113 11.40 -1.99 2.64
CA TYR A 113 10.00 -2.27 2.96
C TYR A 113 9.05 -1.31 2.25
N ALA A 114 9.24 -0.01 2.41
CA ALA A 114 8.34 1.02 1.90
C ALA A 114 8.28 1.05 0.36
N ILE A 115 9.40 0.75 -0.32
CA ILE A 115 9.45 0.77 -1.79
C ILE A 115 8.95 -0.53 -2.40
N PHE A 116 9.32 -1.69 -1.84
CA PHE A 116 9.10 -2.97 -2.52
C PHE A 116 8.02 -3.83 -1.85
N VAL A 117 8.02 -3.96 -0.54
CA VAL A 117 7.18 -4.94 0.16
C VAL A 117 5.82 -4.36 0.52
N GLY A 118 5.78 -3.18 1.12
CA GLY A 118 4.55 -2.47 1.49
C GLY A 118 3.59 -2.34 0.31
N PRO A 119 4.02 -1.77 -0.83
CA PRO A 119 3.19 -1.67 -2.02
C PRO A 119 2.59 -2.99 -2.50
N VAL A 120 3.36 -4.08 -2.50
CA VAL A 120 2.82 -5.40 -2.88
C VAL A 120 1.72 -5.86 -1.93
N LEU A 121 1.95 -5.77 -0.63
CA LEU A 121 0.98 -6.21 0.38
C LEU A 121 -0.29 -5.35 0.37
N GLU A 122 -0.15 -4.04 0.19
CA GLU A 122 -1.26 -3.11 0.10
C GLU A 122 -2.09 -3.33 -1.18
N GLU A 123 -1.43 -3.47 -2.34
CA GLU A 123 -2.13 -3.75 -3.59
C GLU A 123 -2.87 -5.09 -3.55
N LEU A 124 -2.28 -6.14 -2.98
CA LEU A 124 -2.96 -7.42 -2.80
C LEU A 124 -4.18 -7.30 -1.88
N THR A 125 -4.09 -6.49 -0.84
CA THR A 125 -5.16 -6.32 0.15
C THR A 125 -6.29 -5.45 -0.38
N PHE A 126 -5.99 -4.22 -0.80
CA PHE A 126 -7.04 -3.26 -1.17
C PHE A 126 -7.55 -3.49 -2.59
N HIS A 127 -6.65 -3.64 -3.55
CA HIS A 127 -7.06 -3.73 -4.95
C HIS A 127 -7.25 -5.18 -5.42
N GLY A 128 -6.44 -6.11 -4.94
CA GLY A 128 -6.63 -7.53 -5.20
C GLY A 128 -7.85 -8.10 -4.47
N ALA A 129 -7.84 -8.06 -3.13
CA ALA A 129 -8.89 -8.72 -2.34
C ALA A 129 -10.19 -7.92 -2.28
N ILE A 130 -10.15 -6.61 -2.02
CA ILE A 130 -11.38 -5.82 -1.92
C ILE A 130 -11.93 -5.53 -3.31
N MET A 131 -11.21 -4.77 -4.15
CA MET A 131 -11.75 -4.32 -5.44
C MET A 131 -12.05 -5.50 -6.40
N ASN A 132 -11.09 -6.44 -6.57
CA ASN A 132 -11.26 -7.55 -7.49
C ASN A 132 -12.04 -8.71 -6.87
N TYR A 133 -11.51 -9.37 -5.84
CA TYR A 133 -12.06 -10.61 -5.32
C TYR A 133 -13.44 -10.43 -4.67
N CYS A 134 -13.64 -9.40 -3.82
CA CYS A 134 -14.94 -9.15 -3.18
C CYS A 134 -15.96 -8.54 -4.14
N TYR A 135 -15.56 -7.55 -4.92
CA TYR A 135 -16.49 -6.73 -5.73
C TYR A 135 -16.37 -6.93 -7.24
N ASN A 136 -15.62 -7.94 -7.71
CA ASN A 136 -15.49 -8.33 -9.12
C ASN A 136 -15.13 -7.14 -10.05
N MET A 137 -14.20 -6.28 -9.63
CA MET A 137 -13.78 -5.08 -10.37
C MET A 137 -14.93 -4.14 -10.76
N SER A 138 -15.98 -4.07 -9.95
CA SER A 138 -17.08 -3.15 -10.16
C SER A 138 -16.69 -1.70 -9.80
N ARG A 139 -17.45 -0.71 -10.29
CA ARG A 139 -17.30 0.70 -9.89
C ARG A 139 -17.41 0.88 -8.37
N LYS A 140 -18.37 0.14 -7.74
CA LYS A 140 -18.52 0.13 -6.28
C LYS A 140 -17.26 -0.40 -5.59
N GLY A 141 -16.68 -1.48 -6.10
CA GLY A 141 -15.42 -2.04 -5.59
C GLY A 141 -14.26 -1.07 -5.71
N PHE A 142 -14.15 -0.38 -6.85
CA PHE A 142 -13.14 0.66 -7.06
C PHE A 142 -13.25 1.79 -6.01
N ILE A 143 -14.45 2.31 -5.78
CA ILE A 143 -14.67 3.38 -4.80
C ILE A 143 -14.39 2.90 -3.38
N ILE A 144 -14.95 1.76 -2.97
CA ILE A 144 -14.80 1.24 -1.60
C ILE A 144 -13.35 0.92 -1.28
N SER A 145 -12.63 0.25 -2.19
CA SER A 145 -11.22 -0.12 -1.94
C SER A 145 -10.33 1.11 -1.75
N ASN A 146 -10.55 2.16 -2.53
CA ASN A 146 -9.76 3.38 -2.43
C ASN A 146 -10.11 4.24 -1.20
N ILE A 147 -11.37 4.27 -0.79
CA ILE A 147 -11.75 4.90 0.49
C ILE A 147 -11.12 4.15 1.67
N LEU A 148 -11.15 2.82 1.65
CA LEU A 148 -10.53 2.01 2.71
C LEU A 148 -9.00 2.14 2.71
N PHE A 149 -8.37 2.23 1.54
CA PHE A 149 -6.95 2.55 1.41
C PHE A 149 -6.64 3.90 2.07
N GLY A 150 -7.37 4.95 1.74
CA GLY A 150 -7.22 6.28 2.34
C GLY A 150 -7.46 6.26 3.86
N PHE A 151 -8.51 5.58 4.31
CA PHE A 151 -8.83 5.45 5.73
C PHE A 151 -7.67 4.86 6.54
N MET A 152 -7.02 3.80 6.03
CA MET A 152 -5.90 3.16 6.73
C MET A 152 -4.69 4.09 6.91
N HIS A 153 -4.47 5.02 6.00
CA HIS A 153 -3.39 6.01 6.09
C HIS A 153 -3.69 7.18 7.02
N CYS A 154 -4.95 7.33 7.46
CA CYS A 154 -5.40 8.50 8.22
C CYS A 154 -5.87 8.17 9.66
N MET A 155 -5.74 6.93 10.11
CA MET A 155 -6.30 6.48 11.40
C MET A 155 -5.76 7.24 12.62
N ASN A 156 -4.57 7.82 12.51
CA ASN A 156 -3.87 8.50 13.60
C ASN A 156 -3.97 10.03 13.52
N GLU A 157 -4.79 10.59 12.63
CA GLU A 157 -4.91 12.05 12.48
C GLU A 157 -5.53 12.69 13.72
N PRO A 158 -4.95 13.82 14.21
CA PRO A 158 -5.28 14.37 15.53
C PRO A 158 -6.63 15.09 15.58
N SER A 159 -7.20 15.45 14.44
CA SER A 159 -8.48 16.15 14.37
C SER A 159 -9.32 15.72 13.17
N ILE A 160 -10.63 15.87 13.29
CA ILE A 160 -11.57 15.52 12.22
C ILE A 160 -11.33 16.33 10.93
N GLY A 161 -10.92 17.58 11.04
CA GLY A 161 -10.63 18.43 9.88
C GLY A 161 -9.40 17.96 9.10
N ILE A 162 -8.33 17.55 9.82
CA ILE A 162 -7.14 16.97 9.22
C ILE A 162 -7.46 15.61 8.66
N PHE A 163 -8.17 14.76 9.42
CA PHE A 163 -8.63 13.44 8.96
C PHE A 163 -9.37 13.50 7.63
N ILE A 164 -10.33 14.45 7.47
CA ILE A 164 -11.09 14.60 6.21
C ILE A 164 -10.16 14.97 5.05
N ARG A 165 -9.20 15.86 5.26
CA ARG A 165 -8.25 16.24 4.19
C ARG A 165 -7.32 15.09 3.82
N SER A 166 -6.76 14.41 4.81
CA SER A 166 -5.85 13.28 4.61
C SER A 166 -6.55 12.09 3.95
N ILE A 167 -7.79 11.75 4.36
CA ILE A 167 -8.52 10.65 3.71
C ILE A 167 -8.84 10.97 2.25
N LEU A 168 -9.15 12.22 1.91
CA LEU A 168 -9.35 12.63 0.52
C LEU A 168 -8.05 12.50 -0.30
N LEU A 169 -6.91 12.94 0.26
CA LEU A 169 -5.60 12.78 -0.37
C LEU A 169 -5.31 11.29 -0.66
N TYR A 170 -5.26 10.46 0.40
CA TYR A 170 -4.87 9.07 0.26
C TYR A 170 -5.87 8.23 -0.56
N SER A 171 -7.17 8.55 -0.48
CA SER A 171 -8.16 7.92 -1.37
C SER A 171 -7.94 8.30 -2.84
N LEU A 172 -7.57 9.55 -3.11
CA LEU A 172 -7.23 10.00 -4.47
C LEU A 172 -5.94 9.31 -4.97
N LEU A 173 -4.90 9.22 -4.14
CA LEU A 173 -3.69 8.48 -4.47
C LEU A 173 -4.00 7.00 -4.76
N GLY A 174 -4.83 6.36 -3.93
CA GLY A 174 -5.32 5.00 -4.19
C GLY A 174 -6.05 4.88 -5.54
N CYS A 175 -6.91 5.85 -5.87
CA CYS A 175 -7.58 5.89 -7.19
C CYS A 175 -6.57 5.97 -8.34
N ILE A 176 -5.56 6.83 -8.23
CA ILE A 176 -4.51 6.98 -9.25
C ILE A 176 -3.74 5.67 -9.43
N ILE A 177 -3.31 5.05 -8.32
CA ILE A 177 -2.58 3.78 -8.31
C ILE A 177 -3.41 2.67 -8.95
N SER A 178 -4.66 2.50 -8.51
CA SER A 178 -5.49 1.36 -8.89
C SER A 178 -6.20 1.51 -10.23
N TYR A 179 -6.25 2.71 -10.81
CA TYR A 179 -7.01 2.96 -12.05
C TYR A 179 -6.53 2.08 -13.21
N ILE A 180 -5.21 1.93 -13.39
CA ILE A 180 -4.68 1.09 -14.46
C ILE A 180 -5.03 -0.39 -14.23
N TYR A 181 -4.99 -0.87 -13.00
CA TYR A 181 -5.46 -2.20 -12.65
C TYR A 181 -6.95 -2.37 -12.95
N TYR A 182 -7.77 -1.39 -12.53
CA TYR A 182 -9.20 -1.39 -12.81
C TYR A 182 -9.50 -1.51 -14.32
N ARG A 183 -8.72 -0.84 -15.18
CA ARG A 183 -8.89 -0.84 -16.63
C ARG A 183 -8.31 -2.08 -17.32
N THR A 184 -7.13 -2.53 -16.88
CA THR A 184 -6.38 -3.61 -17.56
C THR A 184 -6.59 -4.98 -16.95
N LYS A 185 -7.12 -5.06 -15.73
CA LYS A 185 -7.23 -6.27 -14.89
C LYS A 185 -5.87 -6.88 -14.54
N ARG A 186 -4.82 -6.07 -14.56
CA ARG A 186 -3.42 -6.47 -14.36
C ARG A 186 -2.84 -5.70 -13.18
N ILE A 187 -2.76 -6.37 -12.02
CA ILE A 187 -2.30 -5.76 -10.75
C ILE A 187 -0.84 -5.34 -10.78
N GLU A 188 -0.02 -5.96 -11.62
CA GLU A 188 1.41 -5.65 -11.74
C GLU A 188 1.68 -4.19 -12.13
N TYR A 189 0.79 -3.53 -12.84
CA TYR A 189 0.93 -2.10 -13.15
C TYR A 189 0.60 -1.20 -11.95
N SER A 190 -0.39 -1.56 -11.16
CA SER A 190 -0.72 -0.86 -9.91
C SER A 190 0.45 -0.95 -8.93
N VAL A 191 1.00 -2.16 -8.73
CA VAL A 191 2.19 -2.39 -7.92
C VAL A 191 3.37 -1.55 -8.43
N LEU A 192 3.61 -1.53 -9.74
CA LEU A 192 4.70 -0.75 -10.34
C LEU A 192 4.56 0.75 -10.08
N ILE A 193 3.34 1.32 -10.28
CA ILE A 193 3.08 2.74 -10.01
C ILE A 193 3.37 3.04 -8.53
N HIS A 194 2.87 2.21 -7.63
CA HIS A 194 3.03 2.39 -6.20
C HIS A 194 4.51 2.33 -5.77
N MET A 195 5.24 1.30 -6.25
CA MET A 195 6.69 1.19 -6.01
C MET A 195 7.47 2.40 -6.51
N LEU A 196 7.20 2.86 -7.73
CA LEU A 196 7.89 4.01 -8.31
C LEU A 196 7.56 5.31 -7.56
N ALA A 197 6.31 5.51 -7.14
CA ALA A 197 5.92 6.67 -6.36
C ALA A 197 6.64 6.71 -5.00
N ASN A 198 6.71 5.57 -4.31
CA ASN A 198 7.42 5.46 -3.04
C ASN A 198 8.94 5.57 -3.20
N PHE A 199 9.51 5.03 -4.29
CA PHE A 199 10.93 5.20 -4.62
C PHE A 199 11.28 6.69 -4.79
N LEU A 200 10.50 7.44 -5.56
CA LEU A 200 10.72 8.87 -5.73
C LEU A 200 10.50 9.64 -4.41
N ALA A 201 9.53 9.26 -3.59
CA ALA A 201 9.37 9.85 -2.27
C ALA A 201 10.59 9.62 -1.37
N ALA A 202 11.20 8.43 -1.43
CA ALA A 202 12.39 8.10 -0.63
C ALA A 202 13.66 8.85 -1.05
N ILE A 203 13.74 9.35 -2.29
CA ILE A 203 14.88 10.16 -2.77
C ILE A 203 14.73 11.62 -2.34
N ASP A 204 13.51 12.13 -2.23
CA ASP A 204 13.22 13.53 -1.88
C ASP A 204 13.35 13.80 -0.35
N PHE A 205 13.52 12.74 0.45
CA PHE A 205 13.79 12.77 1.89
C PHE A 205 15.27 12.47 2.17
#